data_c8bc780b47ad8f61f8c6a7027684fedd
#
_entry.id   c8bc780b47ad8f61f8c6a7027684fedd
#
_cell.length_a   1.000
_cell.length_b   1.000
_cell.length_c   1.000
_cell.angle_alpha   90.00
_cell.angle_beta   90.00
_cell.angle_gamma   90.00
#
_symmetry.space_group_name_H-M   'P 1'
#
loop_
_entity.id
_entity.type
_entity.pdbx_description
1 polymer ?
#
loop_
_entity_poly.entity_id
_entity_poly.type
_entity_poly.pdbx_seq_one_letter_code
_entity_poly.pdbx_strand_id
1 'polypeptide(L)'
;MLPDGTANPYYIETGWKELKNSNIELPNLETNWKTNSTTLSPSSPVTLSWTNNKNITFKINYQVDDEYMFTITQEIENNSGEDIEVFPYRLIKRINTPDTINFFILHEGLISLINDELLEKNYDDIADDCNSSMQTKKEFCDNKTQGGWLGFTDKYWMSALIPDADQSINVNYRYGNNGRDSYRAGYVGQIYKINSGENISYGGKLFVGAKKLNVLSAVSYTHLRAHET
;
A
#
# COMPACT_ATOMS: atom_id res chain seq x y z
N MET A 1 5.83 10.70 7.07
CA MET A 1 5.51 9.37 7.64
C MET A 1 6.39 9.09 8.84
N LEU A 2 5.92 8.31 9.80
CA LEU A 2 6.62 7.96 11.04
C LEU A 2 6.64 6.44 11.17
N PRO A 3 7.78 5.81 11.46
CA PRO A 3 7.90 4.35 11.54
C PRO A 3 7.06 3.77 12.69
N ASP A 4 6.81 2.48 12.63
CA ASP A 4 6.23 1.74 13.76
C ASP A 4 7.13 1.87 15.00
N GLY A 5 6.53 1.87 16.19
CA GLY A 5 7.23 2.12 17.46
C GLY A 5 7.30 3.58 17.88
N THR A 6 6.92 4.55 17.05
CA THR A 6 6.77 5.96 17.43
C THR A 6 5.44 6.22 18.16
N ALA A 7 5.24 7.44 18.68
CA ALA A 7 3.99 7.81 19.34
C ALA A 7 2.78 7.75 18.39
N ASN A 8 2.93 8.21 17.15
CA ASN A 8 1.88 8.23 16.13
C ASN A 8 2.41 7.61 14.82
N PRO A 9 2.53 6.28 14.75
CA PRO A 9 3.03 5.62 13.55
C PRO A 9 2.16 5.91 12.33
N TYR A 10 2.82 6.22 11.22
CA TYR A 10 2.21 6.41 9.92
C TYR A 10 3.16 5.89 8.85
N TYR A 11 2.93 4.69 8.36
CA TYR A 11 3.88 3.96 7.53
C TYR A 11 3.20 3.14 6.43
N ILE A 12 4.02 2.66 5.52
CA ILE A 12 3.63 1.77 4.44
C ILE A 12 4.22 0.40 4.72
N GLU A 13 3.42 -0.61 4.46
CA GLU A 13 3.82 -2.00 4.50
C GLU A 13 3.62 -2.61 3.12
N THR A 14 4.61 -3.34 2.64
CA THR A 14 4.56 -4.12 1.40
C THR A 14 5.10 -5.52 1.68
N GLY A 15 4.49 -6.51 1.07
CA GLY A 15 4.89 -7.89 1.30
C GLY A 15 4.08 -8.88 0.47
N TRP A 16 4.13 -10.12 0.90
CA TRP A 16 3.41 -11.23 0.29
C TRP A 16 2.61 -11.99 1.33
N LYS A 17 1.54 -12.60 0.87
CA LYS A 17 0.75 -13.57 1.64
C LYS A 17 0.67 -14.88 0.87
N GLU A 18 0.56 -15.97 1.59
CA GLU A 18 0.33 -17.29 1.05
C GLU A 18 -1.15 -17.67 1.10
N LEU A 19 -1.55 -18.60 0.26
CA LEU A 19 -2.82 -19.31 0.46
C LEU A 19 -2.70 -20.21 1.68
N LYS A 20 -3.83 -20.45 2.36
CA LYS A 20 -3.88 -21.38 3.49
C LYS A 20 -3.29 -22.72 3.07
N ASN A 21 -2.33 -23.23 3.87
CA ASN A 21 -1.66 -24.52 3.73
C ASN A 21 -0.54 -24.59 2.68
N SER A 22 0.01 -23.49 2.18
CA SER A 22 1.13 -23.53 1.23
C SER A 22 2.48 -23.89 1.87
N ASN A 23 2.60 -23.77 3.20
CA ASN A 23 3.81 -24.10 3.97
C ASN A 23 5.10 -23.43 3.42
N ILE A 24 4.96 -22.16 2.98
CA ILE A 24 6.05 -21.32 2.50
C ILE A 24 6.45 -20.38 3.63
N GLU A 25 7.73 -20.32 3.95
CA GLU A 25 8.26 -19.29 4.83
C GLU A 25 8.33 -17.97 4.05
N LEU A 26 7.47 -17.02 4.41
CA LEU A 26 7.44 -15.66 3.85
C LEU A 26 8.24 -14.68 4.68
N PRO A 27 8.77 -13.60 4.08
CA PRO A 27 9.37 -12.52 4.85
C PRO A 27 8.38 -11.94 5.87
N ASN A 28 8.89 -11.61 7.05
CA ASN A 28 8.14 -11.04 8.17
C ASN A 28 8.93 -9.91 8.84
N LEU A 29 8.43 -9.40 9.97
CA LEU A 29 9.07 -8.29 10.70
C LEU A 29 10.46 -8.61 11.26
N GLU A 30 10.80 -9.89 11.40
CA GLU A 30 12.09 -10.36 11.91
C GLU A 30 13.05 -10.74 10.79
N THR A 31 12.64 -10.59 9.53
CA THR A 31 13.47 -10.95 8.38
C THR A 31 14.69 -10.06 8.27
N ASN A 32 15.87 -10.66 8.27
CA ASN A 32 17.12 -9.98 8.04
C ASN A 32 17.38 -9.81 6.53
N TRP A 33 16.94 -8.67 6.01
CA TRP A 33 17.13 -8.33 4.61
C TRP A 33 18.58 -7.98 4.28
N LYS A 34 19.08 -8.49 3.16
CA LYS A 34 20.30 -7.99 2.54
C LYS A 34 19.94 -6.79 1.68
N THR A 35 20.82 -5.79 1.64
CA THR A 35 20.62 -4.59 0.82
C THR A 35 21.86 -4.27 -0.01
N ASN A 36 21.64 -3.72 -1.21
CA ASN A 36 22.71 -3.21 -2.06
C ASN A 36 23.16 -1.80 -1.68
N SER A 37 22.33 -1.05 -0.96
CA SER A 37 22.61 0.33 -0.53
C SER A 37 21.86 0.65 0.76
N THR A 38 22.40 1.55 1.56
CA THR A 38 21.77 2.08 2.77
C THR A 38 21.08 3.43 2.55
N THR A 39 21.17 3.98 1.33
CA THR A 39 20.61 5.29 0.99
C THR A 39 19.82 5.20 -0.30
N LEU A 40 18.55 5.59 -0.24
CA LEU A 40 17.67 5.74 -1.40
C LEU A 40 17.69 7.20 -1.86
N SER A 41 17.97 7.41 -3.14
CA SER A 41 17.86 8.73 -3.79
C SER A 41 17.45 8.54 -5.25
N PRO A 42 17.11 9.60 -6.00
CA PRO A 42 16.77 9.50 -7.42
C PRO A 42 17.85 8.82 -8.27
N SER A 43 19.12 8.94 -7.89
CA SER A 43 20.26 8.31 -8.57
C SER A 43 20.72 6.99 -7.94
N SER A 44 20.14 6.56 -6.81
CA SER A 44 20.58 5.38 -6.06
C SER A 44 19.37 4.53 -5.63
N PRO A 45 18.87 3.65 -6.49
CA PRO A 45 17.84 2.67 -6.12
C PRO A 45 18.32 1.72 -5.03
N VAL A 46 17.37 1.26 -4.20
CA VAL A 46 17.65 0.29 -3.13
C VAL A 46 16.90 -1.01 -3.41
N THR A 47 17.64 -2.12 -3.35
CA THR A 47 17.09 -3.47 -3.42
C THR A 47 17.28 -4.16 -2.08
N LEU A 48 16.19 -4.64 -1.52
CA LEU A 48 16.18 -5.57 -0.40
C LEU A 48 16.01 -6.98 -0.95
N SER A 49 16.77 -7.96 -0.43
CA SER A 49 16.65 -9.35 -0.82
C SER A 49 16.78 -10.29 0.36
N TRP A 50 16.01 -11.38 0.34
CA TRP A 50 16.07 -12.45 1.32
C TRP A 50 15.68 -13.77 0.68
N THR A 51 16.38 -14.84 1.05
CA THR A 51 16.12 -16.20 0.56
C THR A 51 15.74 -17.07 1.75
N ASN A 52 14.63 -17.76 1.65
CA ASN A 52 14.14 -18.66 2.69
C ASN A 52 14.84 -20.03 2.64
N ASN A 53 14.48 -20.91 3.59
CA ASN A 53 15.06 -22.24 3.71
C ASN A 53 14.71 -23.22 2.57
N LYS A 54 13.72 -22.86 1.72
CA LYS A 54 13.33 -23.63 0.51
C LYS A 54 13.92 -23.09 -0.78
N ASN A 55 14.92 -22.21 -0.72
CA ASN A 55 15.55 -21.59 -1.89
C ASN A 55 14.59 -20.74 -2.74
N ILE A 56 13.64 -20.06 -2.08
CA ILE A 56 12.80 -19.04 -2.69
C ILE A 56 13.36 -17.69 -2.30
N THR A 57 13.69 -16.86 -3.30
CA THR A 57 14.24 -15.52 -3.07
C THR A 57 13.17 -14.46 -3.27
N PHE A 58 12.98 -13.63 -2.25
CA PHE A 58 12.11 -12.46 -2.27
C PHE A 58 12.96 -11.20 -2.41
N LYS A 59 12.56 -10.30 -3.32
CA LYS A 59 13.23 -9.02 -3.53
C LYS A 59 12.21 -7.89 -3.51
N ILE A 60 12.61 -6.73 -3.00
CA ILE A 60 11.84 -5.49 -3.09
C ILE A 60 12.78 -4.41 -3.59
N ASN A 61 12.46 -3.86 -4.76
CA ASN A 61 13.19 -2.76 -5.37
C ASN A 61 12.46 -1.44 -5.09
N TYR A 62 13.16 -0.46 -4.55
CA TYR A 62 12.69 0.89 -4.32
C TYR A 62 13.45 1.86 -5.21
N GLN A 63 12.71 2.67 -5.95
CA GLN A 63 13.21 3.84 -6.66
C GLN A 63 12.40 5.05 -6.21
N VAL A 64 12.97 6.22 -6.24
CA VAL A 64 12.28 7.48 -5.93
C VAL A 64 12.69 8.52 -6.96
N ASP A 65 11.76 9.37 -7.39
CA ASP A 65 12.07 10.54 -8.21
C ASP A 65 12.17 11.84 -7.37
N ASP A 66 12.44 12.95 -8.03
CA ASP A 66 12.58 14.26 -7.38
C ASP A 66 11.24 14.83 -6.87
N GLU A 67 10.11 14.23 -7.25
CA GLU A 67 8.75 14.62 -6.85
C GLU A 67 8.17 13.71 -5.75
N TYR A 68 9.01 12.89 -5.10
CA TYR A 68 8.61 11.94 -4.05
C TYR A 68 7.61 10.86 -4.52
N MET A 69 7.66 10.51 -5.80
CA MET A 69 7.01 9.33 -6.34
C MET A 69 7.98 8.15 -6.24
N PHE A 70 7.58 7.14 -5.49
CA PHE A 70 8.33 5.90 -5.36
C PHE A 70 7.80 4.88 -6.35
N THR A 71 8.69 4.21 -7.07
CA THR A 71 8.39 2.97 -7.78
C THR A 71 8.82 1.80 -6.90
N ILE A 72 7.89 0.89 -6.65
CA ILE A 72 8.13 -0.29 -5.81
C ILE A 72 7.88 -1.52 -6.65
N THR A 73 8.89 -2.39 -6.76
CA THR A 73 8.78 -3.66 -7.47
C THR A 73 9.06 -4.80 -6.50
N GLN A 74 8.11 -5.71 -6.37
CA GLN A 74 8.22 -6.93 -5.57
C GLN A 74 8.50 -8.10 -6.51
N GLU A 75 9.54 -8.88 -6.25
CA GLU A 75 9.96 -10.00 -7.09
C GLU A 75 10.09 -11.27 -6.26
N ILE A 76 9.76 -12.40 -6.89
CA ILE A 76 10.00 -13.74 -6.33
C ILE A 76 10.69 -14.56 -7.37
N GLU A 77 11.79 -15.21 -6.95
CA GLU A 77 12.49 -16.25 -7.71
C GLU A 77 12.27 -17.58 -7.03
N ASN A 78 11.55 -18.50 -7.67
CA ASN A 78 11.21 -19.79 -7.10
C ASN A 78 12.17 -20.89 -7.56
N ASN A 79 13.18 -21.18 -6.76
CA ASN A 79 14.14 -22.27 -6.99
C ASN A 79 13.93 -23.43 -6.01
N SER A 80 12.71 -23.60 -5.47
CA SER A 80 12.43 -24.59 -4.42
C SER A 80 12.28 -26.03 -4.92
N GLY A 81 12.08 -26.23 -6.22
CA GLY A 81 11.70 -27.55 -6.76
C GLY A 81 10.20 -27.82 -6.75
N GLU A 82 9.37 -26.97 -6.15
CA GLU A 82 7.93 -27.07 -6.03
C GLU A 82 7.23 -25.83 -6.57
N ASP A 83 6.01 -25.95 -7.08
CA ASP A 83 5.18 -24.79 -7.43
C ASP A 83 4.67 -24.12 -6.16
N ILE A 84 4.59 -22.79 -6.18
CA ILE A 84 4.11 -22.00 -5.05
C ILE A 84 2.97 -21.08 -5.49
N GLU A 85 2.09 -20.71 -4.55
CA GLU A 85 1.01 -19.75 -4.76
C GLU A 85 1.08 -18.66 -3.70
N VAL A 86 1.24 -17.42 -4.16
CA VAL A 86 1.34 -16.23 -3.32
C VAL A 86 0.60 -15.07 -3.94
N PHE A 87 0.30 -14.07 -3.14
CA PHE A 87 -0.22 -12.80 -3.61
C PHE A 87 0.46 -11.63 -2.92
N PRO A 88 0.83 -10.59 -3.68
CA PRO A 88 1.42 -9.37 -3.13
C PRO A 88 0.35 -8.54 -2.43
N TYR A 89 0.75 -7.76 -1.41
CA TYR A 89 -0.09 -6.75 -0.80
C TYR A 89 0.70 -5.49 -0.53
N ARG A 90 -0.02 -4.38 -0.47
CA ARG A 90 0.48 -3.09 0.01
C ARG A 90 -0.58 -2.41 0.84
N LEU A 91 -0.15 -1.75 1.89
CA LEU A 91 -1.05 -0.97 2.73
C LEU A 91 -0.36 0.26 3.32
N ILE A 92 -1.17 1.26 3.58
CA ILE A 92 -0.82 2.41 4.41
C ILE A 92 -1.52 2.22 5.73
N LYS A 93 -0.77 2.36 6.82
CA LYS A 93 -1.31 2.25 8.18
C LYS A 93 -1.02 3.51 8.96
N ARG A 94 -2.04 4.01 9.64
CA ARG A 94 -1.96 5.15 10.55
C ARG A 94 -2.48 4.74 11.91
N ILE A 95 -1.72 5.03 12.95
CA ILE A 95 -2.08 4.77 14.34
C ILE A 95 -2.36 6.10 15.01
N ASN A 96 -3.43 6.14 15.76
CA ASN A 96 -4.11 7.31 16.33
C ASN A 96 -4.77 8.19 15.26
N THR A 97 -5.91 8.74 15.63
CA THR A 97 -6.60 9.76 14.83
C THR A 97 -5.78 11.05 14.89
N PRO A 98 -5.38 11.61 13.74
CA PRO A 98 -4.67 12.89 13.74
C PRO A 98 -5.58 14.03 14.17
N ASP A 99 -4.99 15.11 14.65
CA ASP A 99 -5.71 16.37 14.79
C ASP A 99 -6.10 16.88 13.39
N THR A 100 -7.38 16.89 13.09
CA THR A 100 -7.94 17.42 11.85
C THR A 100 -8.43 18.85 12.07
N ILE A 101 -8.27 19.69 11.05
CA ILE A 101 -8.71 21.09 11.16
C ILE A 101 -10.22 21.22 10.98
N ASN A 102 -10.87 20.15 10.45
CA ASN A 102 -12.31 20.13 10.15
C ASN A 102 -12.80 21.36 9.36
N PHE A 103 -11.96 21.85 8.45
CA PHE A 103 -12.30 23.00 7.65
C PHE A 103 -13.10 22.54 6.44
N PHE A 104 -14.30 23.05 6.28
CA PHE A 104 -15.31 22.63 5.31
C PHE A 104 -14.84 22.42 3.85
N ILE A 105 -13.75 23.07 3.45
CA ILE A 105 -13.24 23.04 2.05
C ILE A 105 -12.10 22.02 1.88
N LEU A 106 -11.59 21.42 2.94
CA LEU A 106 -10.42 20.54 2.89
C LEU A 106 -10.74 19.16 3.44
N HIS A 107 -10.71 18.16 2.57
CA HIS A 107 -10.85 16.78 3.03
C HIS A 107 -9.57 16.29 3.70
N GLU A 108 -9.72 15.73 4.92
CA GLU A 108 -8.68 15.06 5.69
C GLU A 108 -9.20 13.67 6.08
N GLY A 109 -8.53 12.61 5.63
CA GLY A 109 -8.97 11.23 5.86
C GLY A 109 -8.58 10.29 4.72
N LEU A 110 -9.38 9.28 4.53
CA LEU A 110 -9.28 8.33 3.42
C LEU A 110 -9.70 9.02 2.12
N ILE A 111 -8.90 8.81 1.09
CA ILE A 111 -9.22 9.26 -0.27
C ILE A 111 -8.80 8.18 -1.27
N SER A 112 -9.64 7.91 -2.26
CA SER A 112 -9.32 6.95 -3.32
C SER A 112 -10.10 7.21 -4.59
N LEU A 113 -9.56 6.78 -5.73
CA LEU A 113 -10.26 6.70 -7.00
C LEU A 113 -10.30 5.21 -7.40
N ILE A 114 -11.46 4.60 -7.29
CA ILE A 114 -11.68 3.18 -7.53
C ILE A 114 -12.89 3.03 -8.45
N ASN A 115 -12.74 2.28 -9.55
CA ASN A 115 -13.78 2.12 -10.58
C ASN A 115 -14.32 3.45 -11.10
N ASP A 116 -13.43 4.45 -11.30
CA ASP A 116 -13.75 5.83 -11.71
C ASP A 116 -14.61 6.63 -10.71
N GLU A 117 -14.78 6.12 -9.50
CA GLU A 117 -15.49 6.81 -8.42
C GLU A 117 -14.51 7.36 -7.38
N LEU A 118 -14.61 8.66 -7.11
CA LEU A 118 -13.88 9.31 -6.02
C LEU A 118 -14.57 9.01 -4.70
N LEU A 119 -13.85 8.39 -3.78
CA LEU A 119 -14.30 8.14 -2.42
C LEU A 119 -13.52 9.04 -1.45
N GLU A 120 -14.23 9.81 -0.67
CA GLU A 120 -13.71 10.61 0.44
C GLU A 120 -14.41 10.23 1.74
N LYS A 121 -13.65 9.83 2.76
CA LYS A 121 -14.17 9.43 4.07
C LYS A 121 -13.29 9.99 5.17
N ASN A 122 -13.89 10.71 6.10
CA ASN A 122 -13.19 11.16 7.30
C ASN A 122 -12.87 9.98 8.23
N TYR A 123 -12.12 10.20 9.30
CA TYR A 123 -11.68 9.13 10.21
C TYR A 123 -12.86 8.51 10.97
N ASP A 124 -13.87 9.29 11.32
CA ASP A 124 -15.07 8.80 12.02
C ASP A 124 -15.89 7.89 11.09
N ASP A 125 -16.09 8.27 9.82
CA ASP A 125 -16.75 7.42 8.83
C ASP A 125 -16.05 6.08 8.66
N ILE A 126 -14.70 6.06 8.65
CA ILE A 126 -13.93 4.80 8.54
C ILE A 126 -14.11 3.97 9.81
N ALA A 127 -14.12 4.61 10.97
CA ALA A 127 -14.29 3.92 12.25
C ALA A 127 -15.68 3.29 12.37
N ASP A 128 -16.71 3.99 11.91
CA ASP A 128 -18.09 3.53 11.94
C ASP A 128 -18.39 2.46 10.87
N ASP A 129 -17.92 2.67 9.64
CA ASP A 129 -18.31 1.84 8.49
C ASP A 129 -17.37 0.65 8.23
N CYS A 130 -16.07 0.77 8.54
CA CYS A 130 -15.05 -0.22 8.21
C CYS A 130 -14.38 -0.88 9.44
N ASN A 131 -15.06 -0.88 10.58
CA ASN A 131 -14.55 -1.49 11.80
C ASN A 131 -14.32 -3.00 11.64
N SER A 132 -13.12 -3.45 11.95
CA SER A 132 -12.70 -4.84 11.78
C SER A 132 -13.46 -5.82 12.66
N SER A 133 -14.02 -5.37 13.79
CA SER A 133 -14.82 -6.18 14.70
C SER A 133 -16.29 -6.36 14.26
N MET A 134 -16.76 -5.59 13.27
CA MET A 134 -18.11 -5.72 12.75
C MET A 134 -18.28 -6.98 11.89
N GLN A 135 -19.41 -7.65 12.01
CA GLN A 135 -19.77 -8.78 11.14
C GLN A 135 -20.05 -8.31 9.70
N THR A 136 -20.67 -7.13 9.54
CA THR A 136 -21.00 -6.56 8.24
C THR A 136 -20.39 -5.16 8.15
N LYS A 137 -19.59 -4.96 7.10
CA LYS A 137 -19.00 -3.67 6.75
C LYS A 137 -19.74 -3.07 5.57
N LYS A 138 -19.62 -1.75 5.37
CA LYS A 138 -20.10 -1.13 4.15
C LYS A 138 -19.37 -1.65 2.92
N GLU A 139 -20.06 -1.68 1.80
CA GLU A 139 -19.55 -2.24 0.53
C GLU A 139 -18.22 -1.59 0.11
N PHE A 140 -18.09 -0.28 0.26
CA PHE A 140 -16.87 0.43 -0.11
C PHE A 140 -15.63 -0.01 0.71
N CYS A 141 -15.81 -0.66 1.86
CA CYS A 141 -14.67 -1.13 2.68
C CYS A 141 -13.92 -2.31 2.07
N ASP A 142 -14.53 -3.03 1.15
CA ASP A 142 -13.94 -4.16 0.40
C ASP A 142 -14.39 -4.05 -1.05
N ASN A 143 -13.50 -3.66 -1.93
CA ASN A 143 -13.83 -3.41 -3.33
C ASN A 143 -12.85 -4.12 -4.28
N LYS A 144 -13.31 -4.48 -5.47
CA LYS A 144 -12.48 -5.02 -6.52
C LYS A 144 -12.40 -4.02 -7.67
N THR A 145 -11.18 -3.75 -8.14
CA THR A 145 -10.93 -2.79 -9.24
C THR A 145 -9.79 -3.24 -10.12
N GLN A 146 -9.67 -2.62 -11.26
CA GLN A 146 -8.48 -2.66 -12.11
C GLN A 146 -7.83 -1.28 -12.07
N GLY A 147 -6.57 -1.22 -11.63
CA GLY A 147 -5.88 0.06 -11.43
C GLY A 147 -6.51 0.92 -10.33
N GLY A 148 -6.47 2.25 -10.53
CA GLY A 148 -6.92 3.23 -9.55
C GLY A 148 -5.84 3.62 -8.54
N TRP A 149 -6.22 4.26 -7.45
CA TRP A 149 -5.31 4.61 -6.36
C TRP A 149 -6.08 4.79 -5.05
N LEU A 150 -5.39 4.67 -3.91
CA LEU A 150 -5.99 4.78 -2.58
C LEU A 150 -4.97 5.25 -1.55
N GLY A 151 -5.42 5.98 -0.54
CA GLY A 151 -4.52 6.47 0.50
C GLY A 151 -5.17 7.37 1.53
N PHE A 152 -4.35 8.18 2.17
CA PHE A 152 -4.79 9.19 3.14
C PHE A 152 -4.30 10.57 2.74
N THR A 153 -5.12 11.55 3.01
CA THR A 153 -4.82 12.95 2.82
C THR A 153 -4.95 13.72 4.13
N ASP A 154 -4.01 14.60 4.38
CA ASP A 154 -4.04 15.63 5.43
C ASP A 154 -4.13 17.00 4.75
N LYS A 155 -4.14 18.09 5.52
CA LYS A 155 -4.25 19.45 4.98
C LYS A 155 -3.29 19.75 3.81
N TYR A 156 -2.02 19.39 3.94
CA TYR A 156 -0.97 19.72 2.97
C TYR A 156 -0.25 18.49 2.40
N TRP A 157 -0.47 17.32 2.97
CA TRP A 157 0.25 16.10 2.67
C TRP A 157 -0.68 14.99 2.22
N MET A 158 -0.16 14.14 1.38
CA MET A 158 -0.88 12.96 0.91
C MET A 158 0.05 11.77 0.83
N SER A 159 -0.49 10.59 1.11
CA SER A 159 0.13 9.31 0.74
C SER A 159 -0.86 8.51 -0.10
N ALA A 160 -0.43 7.97 -1.22
CA ALA A 160 -1.27 7.18 -2.11
C ALA A 160 -0.52 5.97 -2.67
N LEU A 161 -1.15 4.82 -2.60
CA LEU A 161 -0.75 3.60 -3.29
C LEU A 161 -1.40 3.59 -4.67
N ILE A 162 -0.61 3.32 -5.70
CA ILE A 162 -1.02 3.37 -7.10
C ILE A 162 -0.56 2.05 -7.74
N PRO A 163 -1.44 1.04 -7.83
CA PRO A 163 -1.16 -0.17 -8.60
C PRO A 163 -1.00 0.17 -10.09
N ASP A 164 -0.32 -0.68 -10.85
CA ASP A 164 -0.28 -0.52 -12.30
C ASP A 164 -1.68 -0.64 -12.88
N ALA A 165 -1.97 0.10 -13.95
CA ALA A 165 -3.33 0.29 -14.48
C ALA A 165 -4.00 -1.00 -14.97
N ASP A 166 -3.22 -2.01 -15.35
CA ASP A 166 -3.69 -3.32 -15.82
C ASP A 166 -3.86 -4.35 -14.69
N GLN A 167 -3.44 -4.01 -13.46
CA GLN A 167 -3.54 -4.92 -12.32
C GLN A 167 -4.95 -4.96 -11.73
N SER A 168 -5.51 -6.15 -11.63
CA SER A 168 -6.73 -6.40 -10.86
C SER A 168 -6.37 -6.57 -9.38
N ILE A 169 -6.97 -5.76 -8.52
CA ILE A 169 -6.68 -5.74 -7.08
C ILE A 169 -7.97 -5.82 -6.25
N ASN A 170 -7.82 -6.32 -5.03
CA ASN A 170 -8.86 -6.25 -4.01
C ASN A 170 -8.46 -5.16 -2.99
N VAL A 171 -9.16 -4.05 -3.05
CA VAL A 171 -8.98 -2.92 -2.12
C VAL A 171 -9.64 -3.23 -0.79
N ASN A 172 -9.04 -2.81 0.31
CA ASN A 172 -9.62 -2.93 1.63
C ASN A 172 -9.31 -1.72 2.51
N TYR A 173 -10.35 -1.21 3.16
CA TYR A 173 -10.23 -0.21 4.21
C TYR A 173 -10.64 -0.82 5.54
N ARG A 174 -9.90 -0.52 6.60
CA ARG A 174 -10.14 -1.10 7.92
C ARG A 174 -9.86 -0.08 9.01
N TYR A 175 -10.71 -0.10 9.99
CA TYR A 175 -10.48 0.49 11.31
C TYR A 175 -10.37 -0.64 12.35
N GLY A 176 -9.58 -0.41 13.35
CA GLY A 176 -9.49 -1.27 14.53
C GLY A 176 -9.05 -0.45 15.73
N ASN A 177 -9.48 -0.85 16.92
CA ASN A 177 -9.04 -0.27 18.18
C ASN A 177 -8.59 -1.39 19.11
N ASN A 178 -7.32 -1.36 19.48
CA ASN A 178 -6.74 -2.22 20.52
C ASN A 178 -5.97 -1.32 21.49
N GLY A 179 -6.71 -0.49 22.21
CA GLY A 179 -6.17 0.57 23.07
C GLY A 179 -5.70 1.81 22.32
N ARG A 180 -5.59 1.77 20.99
CA ARG A 180 -5.26 2.87 20.08
C ARG A 180 -5.97 2.68 18.76
N ASP A 181 -6.46 3.78 18.20
CA ASP A 181 -7.08 3.77 16.87
C ASP A 181 -6.07 3.36 15.80
N SER A 182 -6.52 2.58 14.85
CA SER A 182 -5.73 2.11 13.73
C SER A 182 -6.53 2.16 12.44
N TYR A 183 -6.08 2.93 11.50
CA TYR A 183 -6.66 3.09 10.18
C TYR A 183 -5.76 2.46 9.13
N ARG A 184 -6.35 1.71 8.21
CA ARG A 184 -5.63 1.04 7.15
C ARG A 184 -6.35 1.22 5.82
N ALA A 185 -5.60 1.67 4.81
CA ALA A 185 -5.99 1.65 3.41
C ALA A 185 -4.98 0.78 2.66
N GLY A 186 -5.44 -0.25 1.97
CA GLY A 186 -4.53 -1.17 1.29
C GLY A 186 -5.21 -1.98 0.20
N TYR A 187 -4.40 -2.74 -0.50
CA TYR A 187 -4.89 -3.69 -1.48
C TYR A 187 -4.08 -4.98 -1.49
N VAL A 188 -4.69 -5.99 -2.03
CA VAL A 188 -4.11 -7.30 -2.30
C VAL A 188 -4.19 -7.55 -3.80
N GLY A 189 -3.08 -7.95 -4.40
CA GLY A 189 -3.02 -8.33 -5.81
C GLY A 189 -3.67 -9.69 -6.08
N GLN A 190 -3.59 -10.13 -7.31
CA GLN A 190 -4.03 -11.47 -7.72
C GLN A 190 -3.13 -12.56 -7.11
N ILE A 191 -3.66 -13.78 -7.10
CA ILE A 191 -2.87 -14.95 -6.79
C ILE A 191 -1.97 -15.27 -7.98
N TYR A 192 -0.69 -15.43 -7.71
CA TYR A 192 0.30 -15.88 -8.68
C TYR A 192 0.72 -17.30 -8.36
N LYS A 193 0.51 -18.18 -9.33
CA LYS A 193 1.13 -19.50 -9.33
C LYS A 193 2.50 -19.35 -9.99
N ILE A 194 3.55 -19.67 -9.26
CA ILE A 194 4.95 -19.57 -9.69
C ILE A 194 5.53 -20.97 -9.73
N ASN A 195 5.76 -21.50 -10.94
CA ASN A 195 6.31 -22.82 -11.07
C ASN A 195 7.79 -22.84 -10.62
N SER A 196 8.30 -24.02 -10.30
CA SER A 196 9.70 -24.16 -9.97
C SER A 196 10.59 -23.72 -11.13
N GLY A 197 11.59 -22.87 -10.82
CA GLY A 197 12.49 -22.25 -11.80
C GLY A 197 11.96 -20.97 -12.42
N GLU A 198 10.75 -20.52 -12.07
CA GLU A 198 10.18 -19.27 -12.58
C GLU A 198 10.40 -18.08 -11.65
N ASN A 199 10.34 -16.90 -12.26
CA ASN A 199 10.40 -15.62 -11.59
C ASN A 199 9.13 -14.83 -11.90
N ILE A 200 8.67 -14.04 -10.93
CA ILE A 200 7.56 -13.10 -11.11
C ILE A 200 7.92 -11.74 -10.55
N SER A 201 7.38 -10.71 -11.17
CA SER A 201 7.53 -9.31 -10.76
C SER A 201 6.17 -8.65 -10.63
N TYR A 202 5.97 -7.87 -9.59
CA TYR A 202 4.76 -7.12 -9.30
C TYR A 202 5.09 -5.66 -9.01
N GLY A 203 4.73 -4.77 -9.92
CA GLY A 203 5.01 -3.35 -9.87
C GLY A 203 3.95 -2.52 -9.17
N GLY A 204 4.17 -1.21 -9.15
CA GLY A 204 3.26 -0.17 -8.71
C GLY A 204 4.01 0.99 -8.07
N LYS A 205 3.28 2.08 -7.84
CA LYS A 205 3.85 3.32 -7.32
C LYS A 205 3.28 3.66 -5.94
N LEU A 206 4.02 4.50 -5.25
CA LEU A 206 3.63 5.11 -4.00
C LEU A 206 3.98 6.59 -4.06
N PHE A 207 3.01 7.44 -3.87
CA PHE A 207 3.24 8.87 -3.64
C PHE A 207 3.25 9.16 -2.14
N VAL A 208 4.25 9.91 -1.67
CA VAL A 208 4.30 10.45 -0.30
C VAL A 208 4.87 11.84 -0.34
N GLY A 209 4.03 12.86 -0.37
CA GLY A 209 4.51 14.21 -0.56
C GLY A 209 3.47 15.28 -0.27
N ALA A 210 3.89 16.54 -0.47
CA ALA A 210 2.98 17.68 -0.42
C ALA A 210 2.01 17.66 -1.62
N LYS A 211 0.77 18.09 -1.38
CA LYS A 211 -0.26 18.21 -2.42
C LYS A 211 0.06 19.36 -3.36
N LYS A 212 0.91 19.11 -4.36
CA LYS A 212 1.21 20.04 -5.44
C LYS A 212 0.45 19.63 -6.70
N LEU A 213 -0.21 20.57 -7.38
CA LEU A 213 -1.06 20.29 -8.55
C LEU A 213 -0.33 19.55 -9.68
N ASN A 214 0.93 19.89 -9.95
CA ASN A 214 1.73 19.24 -10.97
C ASN A 214 2.06 17.77 -10.64
N VAL A 215 2.26 17.47 -9.37
CA VAL A 215 2.56 16.10 -8.89
C VAL A 215 1.30 15.25 -8.89
N LEU A 216 0.18 15.81 -8.47
CA LEU A 216 -1.11 15.13 -8.45
C LEU A 216 -1.60 14.80 -9.87
N SER A 217 -1.25 15.58 -10.88
CA SER A 217 -1.56 15.26 -12.29
C SER A 217 -0.82 14.02 -12.81
N ALA A 218 0.38 13.73 -12.29
CA ALA A 218 1.14 12.52 -12.62
C ALA A 218 0.51 11.23 -12.06
N VAL A 219 -0.39 11.35 -11.08
CA VAL A 219 -1.14 10.24 -10.45
C VAL A 219 -2.46 9.94 -11.19
N SER A 220 -2.67 10.45 -12.40
CA SER A 220 -3.95 10.39 -13.14
C SER A 220 -5.09 11.15 -12.43
N TYR A 221 -4.77 12.22 -11.78
CA TYR A 221 -5.62 12.99 -10.88
C TYR A 221 -6.46 14.04 -11.64
N THR A 222 -6.94 13.73 -12.82
CA THR A 222 -7.75 14.65 -13.61
C THR A 222 -9.09 15.00 -12.96
N HIS A 223 -9.57 14.20 -12.02
CA HIS A 223 -10.85 14.42 -11.34
C HIS A 223 -10.78 15.36 -10.13
N LEU A 224 -9.62 15.54 -9.49
CA LEU A 224 -9.50 16.51 -8.36
C LEU A 224 -9.51 17.99 -8.79
N ARG A 225 -9.31 18.29 -10.07
CA ARG A 225 -9.40 19.66 -10.56
C ARG A 225 -10.81 20.25 -10.52
N ALA A 226 -11.85 19.43 -10.38
CA ALA A 226 -13.23 19.89 -10.43
C ALA A 226 -13.75 20.49 -9.11
N HIS A 227 -13.02 20.31 -8.00
CA HIS A 227 -13.44 20.75 -6.68
C HIS A 227 -12.60 21.89 -6.06
N GLU A 228 -11.56 22.37 -6.77
CA GLU A 228 -10.69 23.47 -6.32
C GLU A 228 -10.93 24.82 -7.04
N THR A 229 -12.05 24.97 -7.76
CA THR A 229 -12.46 26.28 -8.36
C THR A 229 -13.69 26.85 -7.66
#